data_c26081f616b2c8c1aa8c4675cd21d116
#
_entry.id   c26081f616b2c8c1aa8c4675cd21d116
#
_cell.length_a   1.000
_cell.length_b   1.000
_cell.length_c   1.000
_cell.angle_alpha   90.00
_cell.angle_beta   90.00
_cell.angle_gamma   90.00
#
_symmetry.space_group_name_H-M   'P 1'
#
loop_
_entity.id
_entity.type
_entity.pdbx_description
1 polymer ?
#
loop_
_entity_poly.entity_id
_entity_poly.type
_entity_poly.pdbx_seq_one_letter_code
_entity_poly.pdbx_strand_id
1 'polypeptide(L)'
;MSVRGHKRTVPYSLTGLRRATRFGDIASATLQRSLKPARNLGFPYRKPSVPKGVVVPPDPSKLGANFETSWARRGPARAARKILTNGPLRLLVHGLARPEVYGADRLEDLRLRDEPPPLIFAPTHHSHLDTPLSIISIPEPWRSKLVVAAAADFFFDARWKGIIAALSLNAIPIDREVTGRKTSDQLKRLIEEGWSLVIYPEGGRSPDGWGQEFKGGAAYLSSRTGASVVPMFIDGSGAIYGKGMKRPRPGKTKVVFGAPLDPVEGESTRRFNTRIEAAVTTLGDEALTDFWTSRRRRATGSSPKLTGPDYNGWRRQWALAEHRKLGKAGIRRRQKRRWPNLG
;
A
#
# COMPACT_ATOMS: atom_id res chain seq x y z
N MET A 1 -13.80 -69.51 -47.69
CA MET A 1 -12.37 -69.79 -47.57
C MET A 1 -11.64 -68.53 -47.11
N SER A 2 -11.25 -68.60 -45.95
CA SER A 2 -10.18 -68.12 -45.12
C SER A 2 -9.03 -67.43 -45.86
N VAL A 3 -8.54 -66.31 -45.38
CA VAL A 3 -7.17 -66.13 -44.85
C VAL A 3 -7.09 -64.90 -44.00
N ARG A 4 -6.65 -65.07 -42.74
CA ARG A 4 -6.29 -64.05 -41.73
C ARG A 4 -4.97 -63.32 -42.10
N GLY A 5 -4.93 -61.99 -41.97
CA GLY A 5 -3.70 -61.20 -41.98
C GLY A 5 -3.51 -60.49 -40.63
N HIS A 6 -2.59 -61.05 -39.85
CA HIS A 6 -2.13 -60.42 -38.57
C HIS A 6 -1.28 -59.20 -38.87
N LYS A 7 -1.70 -58.01 -38.38
CA LYS A 7 -0.81 -56.85 -38.25
C LYS A 7 -0.21 -56.83 -36.85
N ARG A 8 1.08 -57.09 -36.74
CA ARG A 8 1.89 -56.88 -35.53
C ARG A 8 2.08 -55.39 -35.30
N THR A 9 1.58 -54.91 -34.20
CA THR A 9 1.92 -53.58 -33.64
C THR A 9 3.19 -53.69 -32.82
N VAL A 10 4.21 -52.89 -33.17
CA VAL A 10 5.47 -52.77 -32.44
C VAL A 10 5.27 -51.71 -31.32
N PRO A 11 5.58 -52.01 -30.06
CA PRO A 11 5.46 -51.01 -29.01
C PRO A 11 6.63 -50.05 -29.05
N TYR A 12 6.33 -48.74 -29.13
CA TYR A 12 7.33 -47.68 -28.92
C TYR A 12 7.81 -47.72 -27.46
N SER A 13 9.11 -47.95 -27.27
CA SER A 13 9.72 -48.03 -25.96
C SER A 13 9.87 -46.61 -25.35
N LEU A 14 9.25 -46.41 -24.19
CA LEU A 14 9.35 -45.21 -23.34
C LEU A 14 10.70 -45.10 -22.58
N THR A 15 11.80 -45.43 -23.19
CA THR A 15 13.14 -45.37 -22.54
C THR A 15 13.79 -43.99 -22.56
N GLY A 16 13.23 -43.02 -23.31
CA GLY A 16 13.76 -41.64 -23.37
C GLY A 16 13.38 -40.70 -22.20
N LEU A 17 12.20 -40.94 -21.59
CA LEU A 17 11.70 -40.03 -20.54
C LEU A 17 12.25 -40.29 -19.11
N ARG A 18 12.83 -41.47 -18.88
CA ARG A 18 13.46 -41.77 -17.56
C ARG A 18 14.87 -41.20 -17.35
N ARG A 19 15.52 -40.67 -18.39
CA ARG A 19 16.84 -40.05 -18.24
C ARG A 19 16.77 -38.56 -17.80
N ALA A 20 15.71 -37.84 -18.13
CA ALA A 20 15.56 -36.43 -17.76
C ALA A 20 15.25 -36.24 -16.25
N THR A 21 14.51 -37.16 -15.64
CA THR A 21 14.23 -37.14 -14.19
C THR A 21 15.44 -37.47 -13.32
N ARG A 22 16.36 -38.32 -13.82
CA ARG A 22 17.59 -38.65 -13.07
C ARG A 22 18.60 -37.51 -12.98
N PHE A 23 18.65 -36.60 -13.97
CA PHE A 23 19.54 -35.41 -13.90
C PHE A 23 19.00 -34.37 -12.90
N GLY A 24 17.69 -34.18 -12.79
CA GLY A 24 17.08 -33.31 -11.81
C GLY A 24 17.32 -33.77 -10.36
N ASP A 25 17.18 -35.09 -10.12
CA ASP A 25 17.37 -35.68 -8.81
C ASP A 25 18.85 -35.70 -8.38
N ILE A 26 19.78 -35.88 -9.31
CA ILE A 26 21.23 -35.83 -9.02
C ILE A 26 21.66 -34.39 -8.71
N ALA A 27 21.14 -33.39 -9.43
CA ALA A 27 21.45 -31.99 -9.18
C ALA A 27 20.88 -31.51 -7.82
N SER A 28 19.64 -31.92 -7.48
CA SER A 28 19.04 -31.60 -6.18
C SER A 28 19.73 -32.33 -5.02
N ALA A 29 20.12 -33.59 -5.20
CA ALA A 29 20.86 -34.36 -4.20
C ALA A 29 22.27 -33.82 -3.98
N THR A 30 22.93 -33.32 -5.02
CA THR A 30 24.29 -32.74 -4.93
C THR A 30 24.23 -31.37 -4.25
N LEU A 31 23.22 -30.52 -4.58
CA LEU A 31 22.97 -29.26 -3.87
C LEU A 31 22.60 -29.47 -2.40
N GLN A 32 21.82 -30.49 -2.08
CA GLN A 32 21.50 -30.82 -0.68
C GLN A 32 22.71 -31.38 0.08
N ARG A 33 23.63 -32.10 -0.59
CA ARG A 33 24.86 -32.58 0.02
C ARG A 33 25.88 -31.46 0.27
N SER A 34 26.01 -30.49 -0.61
CA SER A 34 26.91 -29.34 -0.43
C SER A 34 26.44 -28.36 0.65
N LEU A 35 25.12 -28.34 0.97
CA LEU A 35 24.56 -27.52 2.06
C LEU A 35 24.55 -28.21 3.43
N LYS A 36 24.88 -29.53 3.50
CA LYS A 36 24.93 -30.28 4.76
C LYS A 36 26.01 -29.80 5.75
N PRO A 37 27.25 -29.40 5.36
CA PRO A 37 28.23 -28.91 6.31
C PRO A 37 27.82 -27.60 6.99
N ALA A 38 27.07 -26.70 6.30
CA ALA A 38 26.58 -25.46 6.90
C ALA A 38 25.47 -25.68 7.96
N ARG A 39 24.80 -26.83 7.92
CA ARG A 39 23.77 -27.20 8.91
C ARG A 39 24.34 -27.66 10.24
N ASN A 40 25.61 -28.08 10.28
CA ASN A 40 26.28 -28.58 11.48
C ASN A 40 27.17 -27.56 12.17
N LEU A 41 27.29 -26.33 11.67
CA LEU A 41 28.00 -25.25 12.32
C LEU A 41 27.21 -24.81 13.57
N GLY A 42 27.89 -24.82 14.73
CA GLY A 42 27.35 -24.35 16.01
C GLY A 42 27.22 -22.81 16.06
N PHE A 43 27.09 -22.25 17.27
CA PHE A 43 27.14 -20.80 17.48
C PHE A 43 28.49 -20.24 16.93
N PRO A 44 28.51 -19.06 16.21
CA PRO A 44 27.41 -18.08 16.02
C PRO A 44 26.52 -18.34 14.82
N TYR A 45 26.70 -19.43 14.07
CA TYR A 45 25.95 -19.72 12.84
C TYR A 45 24.55 -20.34 13.07
N ARG A 46 24.32 -20.83 14.29
CA ARG A 46 23.03 -21.32 14.77
C ARG A 46 22.57 -20.55 16.01
N LYS A 47 21.27 -20.33 16.12
CA LYS A 47 20.67 -19.87 17.37
C LYS A 47 21.01 -20.86 18.50
N PRO A 48 21.31 -20.39 19.72
CA PRO A 48 21.54 -21.26 20.85
C PRO A 48 20.35 -22.20 21.05
N SER A 49 20.63 -23.45 21.42
CA SER A 49 19.60 -24.43 21.78
C SER A 49 18.89 -23.99 23.05
N VAL A 50 17.56 -23.98 23.01
CA VAL A 50 16.74 -23.66 24.19
C VAL A 50 16.74 -24.88 25.12
N PRO A 51 17.00 -24.73 26.45
CA PRO A 51 16.89 -25.82 27.40
C PRO A 51 15.51 -26.46 27.39
N LYS A 52 15.45 -27.78 27.60
CA LYS A 52 14.18 -28.51 27.72
C LYS A 52 13.36 -27.94 28.88
N GLY A 53 12.09 -27.59 28.64
CA GLY A 53 11.17 -27.02 29.64
C GLY A 53 11.07 -25.50 29.63
N VAL A 54 11.85 -24.78 28.83
CA VAL A 54 11.67 -23.34 28.64
C VAL A 54 10.70 -23.12 27.49
N VAL A 55 9.53 -22.52 27.79
CA VAL A 55 8.58 -22.05 26.78
C VAL A 55 9.17 -20.78 26.18
N VAL A 56 9.77 -20.90 25.01
CA VAL A 56 10.20 -19.72 24.23
C VAL A 56 8.96 -19.11 23.64
N PRO A 57 8.65 -17.82 23.91
CA PRO A 57 7.59 -17.15 23.17
C PRO A 57 7.90 -17.26 21.68
N PRO A 58 6.87 -17.47 20.82
CA PRO A 58 7.07 -17.59 19.39
C PRO A 58 7.85 -16.38 18.90
N ASP A 59 8.97 -16.65 18.21
CA ASP A 59 9.79 -15.60 17.59
C ASP A 59 8.87 -14.70 16.78
N PRO A 60 8.81 -13.40 17.02
CA PRO A 60 7.91 -12.55 16.26
C PRO A 60 8.21 -12.77 14.78
N SER A 61 7.20 -13.15 14.03
CA SER A 61 7.31 -13.40 12.60
C SER A 61 8.09 -12.26 11.96
N LYS A 62 9.13 -12.56 11.17
CA LYS A 62 9.84 -11.56 10.37
C LYS A 62 8.98 -11.00 9.23
N LEU A 63 7.70 -11.29 9.26
CA LEU A 63 6.66 -10.83 8.34
C LEU A 63 5.75 -9.81 9.05
N GLY A 64 4.84 -9.25 8.31
CA GLY A 64 3.92 -8.25 8.83
C GLY A 64 4.63 -6.97 9.29
N ALA A 65 4.26 -6.46 10.45
CA ALA A 65 4.82 -5.21 11.01
C ALA A 65 6.32 -5.28 11.36
N ASN A 66 6.88 -6.48 11.47
CA ASN A 66 8.30 -6.68 11.81
C ASN A 66 9.20 -6.85 10.57
N PHE A 67 8.65 -6.69 9.37
CA PHE A 67 9.45 -6.83 8.14
C PHE A 67 10.45 -5.68 8.03
N GLU A 68 11.75 -6.03 7.89
CA GLU A 68 12.83 -5.06 7.78
C GLU A 68 12.90 -4.44 6.38
N THR A 69 12.81 -3.12 6.29
CA THR A 69 12.78 -2.37 5.02
C THR A 69 13.92 -1.36 4.85
N SER A 70 14.86 -1.24 5.81
CA SER A 70 15.94 -0.24 5.76
C SER A 70 16.83 -0.38 4.52
N TRP A 71 17.05 -1.63 4.06
CA TRP A 71 17.81 -1.93 2.85
C TRP A 71 17.24 -1.24 1.60
N ALA A 72 15.91 -1.02 1.55
CA ALA A 72 15.24 -0.39 0.41
C ALA A 72 15.56 1.11 0.27
N ARG A 73 16.15 1.73 1.29
CA ARG A 73 16.57 3.14 1.30
C ARG A 73 18.05 3.33 0.98
N ARG A 74 18.81 2.25 0.78
CA ARG A 74 20.23 2.29 0.38
C ARG A 74 20.38 2.68 -1.10
N GLY A 75 21.56 3.19 -1.48
CA GLY A 75 21.85 3.71 -2.81
C GLY A 75 21.38 2.83 -3.98
N PRO A 76 21.76 1.55 -4.06
CA PRO A 76 21.36 0.66 -5.16
C PRO A 76 19.83 0.50 -5.27
N ALA A 77 19.13 0.31 -4.15
CA ALA A 77 17.67 0.16 -4.15
C ALA A 77 16.97 1.47 -4.55
N ARG A 78 17.52 2.63 -4.15
CA ARG A 78 17.03 3.95 -4.58
C ARG A 78 17.18 4.15 -6.09
N ALA A 79 18.33 3.79 -6.65
CA ALA A 79 18.59 3.88 -8.09
C ALA A 79 17.63 2.98 -8.88
N ALA A 80 17.47 1.72 -8.47
CA ALA A 80 16.51 0.79 -9.07
C ALA A 80 15.07 1.31 -9.02
N ARG A 81 14.66 1.87 -7.85
CA ARG A 81 13.33 2.48 -7.69
C ARG A 81 13.15 3.69 -8.60
N LYS A 82 14.14 4.57 -8.73
CA LYS A 82 14.08 5.73 -9.62
C LYS A 82 13.83 5.31 -11.07
N ILE A 83 14.52 4.27 -11.54
CA ILE A 83 14.32 3.70 -12.88
C ILE A 83 12.90 3.11 -12.99
N LEU A 84 12.48 2.30 -12.02
CA LEU A 84 11.17 1.68 -12.01
C LEU A 84 10.02 2.71 -11.99
N THR A 85 10.15 3.75 -11.18
CA THR A 85 9.11 4.79 -11.02
C THR A 85 9.01 5.67 -12.26
N ASN A 86 10.14 6.11 -12.84
CA ASN A 86 10.15 7.01 -13.99
C ASN A 86 9.92 6.28 -15.33
N GLY A 87 10.15 4.98 -15.39
CA GLY A 87 9.91 4.14 -16.56
C GLY A 87 8.60 3.32 -16.45
N PRO A 88 8.71 2.02 -16.13
CA PRO A 88 7.58 1.09 -16.21
C PRO A 88 6.35 1.51 -15.41
N LEU A 89 6.54 1.97 -14.15
CA LEU A 89 5.43 2.36 -13.29
C LEU A 89 4.70 3.58 -13.87
N ARG A 90 5.44 4.59 -14.34
CA ARG A 90 4.87 5.78 -14.95
C ARG A 90 4.07 5.43 -16.22
N LEU A 91 4.63 4.59 -17.10
CA LEU A 91 3.94 4.12 -18.30
C LEU A 91 2.66 3.36 -17.94
N LEU A 92 2.72 2.45 -17.00
CA LEU A 92 1.56 1.68 -16.53
C LEU A 92 0.45 2.60 -16.01
N VAL A 93 0.80 3.55 -15.14
CA VAL A 93 -0.18 4.45 -14.52
C VAL A 93 -0.77 5.40 -15.56
N HIS A 94 0.04 5.98 -16.46
CA HIS A 94 -0.49 6.84 -17.52
C HIS A 94 -1.38 6.08 -18.51
N GLY A 95 -1.01 4.84 -18.88
CA GLY A 95 -1.83 4.00 -19.76
C GLY A 95 -3.16 3.60 -19.13
N LEU A 96 -3.16 3.33 -17.81
CA LEU A 96 -4.33 2.81 -17.11
C LEU A 96 -5.22 3.90 -16.52
N ALA A 97 -4.64 4.97 -15.98
CA ALA A 97 -5.34 5.95 -15.15
C ALA A 97 -5.34 7.38 -15.73
N ARG A 98 -4.52 7.69 -16.73
CA ARG A 98 -4.43 9.00 -17.39
C ARG A 98 -4.57 10.18 -16.40
N PRO A 99 -3.62 10.31 -15.44
CA PRO A 99 -3.75 11.26 -14.35
C PRO A 99 -3.65 12.71 -14.84
N GLU A 100 -4.60 13.53 -14.39
CA GLU A 100 -4.54 14.98 -14.45
C GLU A 100 -4.18 15.51 -13.06
N VAL A 101 -3.11 16.30 -12.97
CA VAL A 101 -2.57 16.78 -11.69
C VAL A 101 -2.84 18.28 -11.55
N TYR A 102 -3.45 18.68 -10.44
CA TYR A 102 -3.80 20.05 -10.13
C TYR A 102 -3.24 20.47 -8.77
N GLY A 103 -2.99 21.76 -8.59
CA GLY A 103 -2.56 22.33 -7.31
C GLY A 103 -1.12 22.02 -6.91
N ALA A 104 -0.29 21.47 -7.80
CA ALA A 104 1.13 21.26 -7.52
C ALA A 104 1.89 22.58 -7.32
N ASP A 105 1.42 23.66 -7.91
CA ASP A 105 1.88 25.04 -7.73
C ASP A 105 1.81 25.50 -6.27
N ARG A 106 0.89 24.98 -5.47
CA ARG A 106 0.74 25.26 -4.04
C ARG A 106 1.94 24.79 -3.18
N LEU A 107 2.80 23.98 -3.77
CA LEU A 107 4.02 23.50 -3.14
C LEU A 107 5.28 24.23 -3.62
N GLU A 108 5.14 25.17 -4.55
CA GLU A 108 6.26 25.81 -5.24
C GLU A 108 7.17 26.56 -4.29
N ASP A 109 6.61 27.34 -3.34
CA ASP A 109 7.39 28.07 -2.34
C ASP A 109 8.27 27.17 -1.48
N LEU A 110 7.79 25.96 -1.16
CA LEU A 110 8.57 24.98 -0.43
C LEU A 110 9.59 24.26 -1.32
N ARG A 111 9.26 24.07 -2.60
CA ARG A 111 10.10 23.42 -3.60
C ARG A 111 11.33 24.24 -3.96
N LEU A 112 11.17 25.56 -3.99
CA LEU A 112 12.22 26.52 -4.35
C LEU A 112 13.16 26.86 -3.21
N ARG A 113 12.94 26.33 -2.00
CA ARG A 113 13.91 26.50 -0.90
C ARG A 113 15.19 25.74 -1.20
N ASP A 114 16.32 26.24 -0.71
CA ASP A 114 17.62 25.58 -0.83
C ASP A 114 17.57 24.14 -0.28
N GLU A 115 16.89 23.97 0.86
CA GLU A 115 16.61 22.67 1.47
C GLU A 115 15.09 22.49 1.63
N PRO A 116 14.42 21.88 0.65
CA PRO A 116 12.99 21.59 0.74
C PRO A 116 12.69 20.67 1.93
N PRO A 117 11.80 21.10 2.87
CA PRO A 117 11.50 20.31 4.06
C PRO A 117 10.76 19.03 3.70
N PRO A 118 10.87 17.97 4.52
CA PRO A 118 10.06 16.77 4.34
C PRO A 118 8.58 17.08 4.56
N LEU A 119 7.72 16.44 3.77
CA LEU A 119 6.27 16.65 3.79
C LEU A 119 5.53 15.35 4.10
N ILE A 120 4.37 15.45 4.72
CA ILE A 120 3.44 14.35 4.95
C ILE A 120 2.29 14.50 3.96
N PHE A 121 2.25 13.70 2.92
CA PHE A 121 1.16 13.67 1.95
C PHE A 121 0.03 12.80 2.48
N ALA A 122 -1.18 13.36 2.54
CA ALA A 122 -2.39 12.75 3.09
C ALA A 122 -3.47 12.57 2.01
N PRO A 123 -3.34 11.57 1.10
CA PRO A 123 -4.33 11.32 0.06
C PRO A 123 -5.57 10.55 0.55
N THR A 124 -6.68 10.69 -0.19
CA THR A 124 -7.84 9.79 -0.11
C THR A 124 -7.49 8.38 -0.61
N HIS A 125 -8.24 7.36 -0.16
CA HIS A 125 -7.93 5.97 -0.49
C HIS A 125 -9.11 5.14 -0.99
N HIS A 126 -9.27 5.05 -2.30
CA HIS A 126 -10.36 4.34 -2.96
C HIS A 126 -9.90 3.11 -3.77
N SER A 127 -8.61 3.06 -4.16
CA SER A 127 -8.10 2.13 -5.15
C SER A 127 -6.74 1.54 -4.76
N HIS A 128 -6.40 0.41 -5.37
CA HIS A 128 -5.02 -0.09 -5.38
C HIS A 128 -4.06 0.83 -6.16
N LEU A 129 -4.59 1.66 -7.06
CA LEU A 129 -3.81 2.59 -7.87
C LEU A 129 -3.46 3.89 -7.17
N ASP A 130 -4.07 4.20 -6.01
CA ASP A 130 -3.82 5.47 -5.32
C ASP A 130 -2.36 5.64 -4.93
N THR A 131 -1.70 4.57 -4.50
CA THR A 131 -0.28 4.64 -4.13
C THR A 131 0.63 4.94 -5.33
N PRO A 132 0.59 4.17 -6.44
CA PRO A 132 1.37 4.54 -7.62
C PRO A 132 0.97 5.89 -8.21
N LEU A 133 -0.32 6.28 -8.20
CA LEU A 133 -0.77 7.61 -8.60
C LEU A 133 -0.14 8.71 -7.73
N SER A 134 -0.18 8.57 -6.40
CA SER A 134 0.46 9.52 -5.48
C SER A 134 1.95 9.66 -5.77
N ILE A 135 2.67 8.52 -5.90
CA ILE A 135 4.12 8.52 -6.14
C ILE A 135 4.48 9.27 -7.43
N ILE A 136 3.78 9.02 -8.54
CA ILE A 136 4.12 9.66 -9.82
C ILE A 136 3.67 11.13 -9.88
N SER A 137 2.64 11.51 -9.10
CA SER A 137 2.10 12.87 -9.09
C SER A 137 2.85 13.81 -8.15
N ILE A 138 3.45 13.28 -7.08
CA ILE A 138 4.26 14.09 -6.15
C ILE A 138 5.48 14.64 -6.89
N PRO A 139 5.72 15.97 -6.86
CA PRO A 139 6.84 16.57 -7.56
C PRO A 139 8.19 16.24 -6.89
N GLU A 140 9.28 16.43 -7.65
CA GLU A 140 10.61 16.48 -7.06
C GLU A 140 10.77 17.79 -6.27
N PRO A 141 11.56 17.79 -5.17
CA PRO A 141 12.47 16.73 -4.75
C PRO A 141 11.85 15.65 -3.86
N TRP A 142 10.61 15.82 -3.38
CA TRP A 142 9.98 14.92 -2.40
C TRP A 142 9.80 13.49 -2.92
N ARG A 143 9.50 13.32 -4.20
CA ARG A 143 9.37 11.99 -4.81
C ARG A 143 10.63 11.15 -4.67
N SER A 144 11.81 11.74 -4.79
CA SER A 144 13.10 11.05 -4.66
C SER A 144 13.38 10.53 -3.26
N LYS A 145 12.85 11.20 -2.23
CA LYS A 145 12.94 10.84 -0.81
C LYS A 145 11.55 10.58 -0.24
N LEU A 146 10.78 9.68 -0.88
CA LEU A 146 9.42 9.35 -0.46
C LEU A 146 9.38 7.96 0.17
N VAL A 147 8.64 7.83 1.27
CA VAL A 147 8.26 6.56 1.89
C VAL A 147 6.75 6.45 1.94
N VAL A 148 6.24 5.24 1.87
CA VAL A 148 4.78 4.98 1.87
C VAL A 148 4.42 4.14 3.09
N ALA A 149 3.51 4.64 3.89
CA ALA A 149 2.91 3.90 4.99
C ALA A 149 1.96 2.82 4.46
N ALA A 150 2.36 1.56 4.51
CA ALA A 150 1.63 0.46 3.90
C ALA A 150 1.15 -0.56 4.93
N ALA A 151 -0.04 -1.09 4.72
CA ALA A 151 -0.64 -2.08 5.60
C ALA A 151 0.17 -3.37 5.68
N ALA A 152 0.62 -3.72 6.88
CA ALA A 152 1.45 -4.87 7.14
C ALA A 152 0.75 -6.19 6.80
N ASP A 153 -0.53 -6.28 7.08
CA ASP A 153 -1.38 -7.45 6.84
C ASP A 153 -1.63 -7.76 5.36
N PHE A 154 -1.38 -6.80 4.46
CA PHE A 154 -1.62 -6.94 3.03
C PHE A 154 -0.33 -7.05 2.19
N PHE A 155 0.63 -6.16 2.44
CA PHE A 155 1.85 -6.07 1.64
C PHE A 155 2.98 -6.93 2.19
N PHE A 156 2.96 -7.28 3.47
CA PHE A 156 4.04 -7.98 4.16
C PHE A 156 3.61 -9.34 4.74
N ASP A 157 2.49 -9.89 4.27
CA ASP A 157 2.01 -11.24 4.64
C ASP A 157 2.90 -12.35 4.06
N ALA A 158 3.65 -12.06 3.00
CA ALA A 158 4.62 -12.94 2.38
C ALA A 158 5.92 -12.18 2.07
N ARG A 159 7.07 -12.85 2.24
CA ARG A 159 8.39 -12.23 2.08
C ARG A 159 8.60 -11.60 0.70
N TRP A 160 8.20 -12.27 -0.37
CA TRP A 160 8.35 -11.76 -1.73
C TRP A 160 7.50 -10.51 -1.99
N LYS A 161 6.27 -10.45 -1.43
CA LYS A 161 5.43 -9.25 -1.51
C LYS A 161 6.06 -8.07 -0.78
N GLY A 162 6.58 -8.31 0.43
CA GLY A 162 7.29 -7.30 1.21
C GLY A 162 8.51 -6.74 0.47
N ILE A 163 9.30 -7.61 -0.19
CA ILE A 163 10.45 -7.19 -1.00
C ILE A 163 9.98 -6.30 -2.16
N ILE A 164 8.97 -6.73 -2.92
CA ILE A 164 8.43 -5.93 -4.04
C ILE A 164 7.89 -4.59 -3.54
N ALA A 165 7.08 -4.58 -2.48
CA ALA A 165 6.52 -3.34 -1.93
C ALA A 165 7.61 -2.39 -1.40
N ALA A 166 8.60 -2.91 -0.68
CA ALA A 166 9.73 -2.11 -0.20
C ALA A 166 10.60 -1.58 -1.34
N LEU A 167 10.87 -2.38 -2.37
CA LEU A 167 11.69 -1.96 -3.51
C LEU A 167 10.96 -0.95 -4.40
N SER A 168 9.71 -1.23 -4.79
CA SER A 168 8.99 -0.42 -5.77
C SER A 168 8.35 0.83 -5.18
N LEU A 169 7.77 0.74 -3.99
CA LEU A 169 7.02 1.82 -3.36
C LEU A 169 7.74 2.46 -2.16
N ASN A 170 8.92 1.95 -1.77
CA ASN A 170 9.56 2.27 -0.49
C ASN A 170 8.57 2.10 0.69
N ALA A 171 7.78 1.03 0.64
CA ALA A 171 6.74 0.77 1.60
C ALA A 171 7.31 0.39 2.97
N ILE A 172 6.71 0.97 4.01
CA ILE A 172 7.02 0.68 5.41
C ILE A 172 5.79 0.00 6.02
N PRO A 173 5.97 -1.17 6.67
CA PRO A 173 4.85 -1.88 7.26
C PRO A 173 4.25 -1.11 8.43
N ILE A 174 2.94 -0.88 8.38
CA ILE A 174 2.17 -0.32 9.48
C ILE A 174 1.11 -1.32 9.92
N ASP A 175 1.05 -1.58 11.22
CA ASP A 175 -0.05 -2.29 11.82
C ASP A 175 -1.26 -1.36 11.95
N ARG A 176 -2.40 -1.77 11.41
CA ARG A 176 -3.65 -0.98 11.44
C ARG A 176 -4.42 -1.13 12.74
N GLU A 177 -4.21 -2.24 13.43
CA GLU A 177 -4.94 -2.56 14.67
C GLU A 177 -4.20 -2.05 15.90
N VAL A 178 -2.89 -2.16 15.87
CA VAL A 178 -2.02 -1.66 16.94
C VAL A 178 -1.09 -0.61 16.34
N THR A 179 -1.49 0.66 16.41
CA THR A 179 -0.58 1.78 16.09
C THR A 179 0.47 1.85 17.20
N GLY A 180 1.40 0.90 17.16
CA GLY A 180 2.43 0.77 18.19
C GLY A 180 3.38 1.97 18.17
N ARG A 181 3.83 2.40 19.36
CA ARG A 181 4.88 3.43 19.51
C ARG A 181 6.06 3.17 18.56
N LYS A 182 6.47 1.91 18.40
CA LYS A 182 7.58 1.50 17.53
C LYS A 182 7.42 1.96 16.08
N THR A 183 6.23 1.80 15.49
CA THR A 183 5.97 2.24 14.10
C THR A 183 5.94 3.75 13.99
N SER A 184 5.30 4.43 14.96
CA SER A 184 5.28 5.90 15.00
C SER A 184 6.68 6.48 15.16
N ASP A 185 7.51 5.90 16.02
CA ASP A 185 8.91 6.31 16.23
C ASP A 185 9.76 6.07 14.98
N GLN A 186 9.52 4.98 14.25
CA GLN A 186 10.20 4.72 12.99
C GLN A 186 9.86 5.76 11.93
N LEU A 187 8.57 6.09 11.76
CA LEU A 187 8.13 7.11 10.80
C LEU A 187 8.65 8.50 11.19
N LYS A 188 8.61 8.83 12.49
CA LYS A 188 9.18 10.06 13.02
C LYS A 188 10.65 10.20 12.64
N ARG A 189 11.49 9.20 12.92
CA ARG A 189 12.92 9.20 12.55
C ARG A 189 13.13 9.42 11.05
N LEU A 190 12.33 8.77 10.20
CA LEU A 190 12.45 8.93 8.75
C LEU A 190 12.13 10.36 8.30
N ILE A 191 11.15 11.01 8.91
CA ILE A 191 10.85 12.43 8.63
C ILE A 191 12.02 13.29 9.08
N GLU A 192 12.58 13.04 10.28
CA GLU A 192 13.75 13.75 10.81
C GLU A 192 15.01 13.54 9.94
N GLU A 193 15.13 12.38 9.26
CA GLU A 193 16.16 12.08 8.25
C GLU A 193 15.88 12.74 6.88
N GLY A 194 14.82 13.54 6.75
CA GLY A 194 14.46 14.27 5.53
C GLY A 194 13.67 13.43 4.52
N TRP A 195 13.04 12.31 4.95
CA TRP A 195 12.13 11.54 4.09
C TRP A 195 10.72 12.10 4.17
N SER A 196 10.09 12.33 3.03
CA SER A 196 8.67 12.63 2.95
C SER A 196 7.85 11.35 3.06
N LEU A 197 6.62 11.46 3.55
CA LEU A 197 5.75 10.35 3.86
C LEU A 197 4.43 10.44 3.10
N VAL A 198 3.99 9.35 2.48
CA VAL A 198 2.59 9.16 2.10
C VAL A 198 1.90 8.33 3.17
N ILE A 199 0.87 8.87 3.77
CA ILE A 199 0.03 8.18 4.74
C ILE A 199 -1.44 8.39 4.40
N TYR A 200 -2.20 7.29 4.31
CA TYR A 200 -3.63 7.34 4.06
C TYR A 200 -4.38 7.54 5.37
N PRO A 201 -4.92 8.74 5.64
CA PRO A 201 -5.53 9.03 6.95
C PRO A 201 -6.79 8.21 7.22
N GLU A 202 -7.46 7.73 6.18
CA GLU A 202 -8.60 6.82 6.27
C GLU A 202 -8.23 5.44 6.88
N GLY A 203 -6.96 5.06 6.86
CA GLY A 203 -6.45 3.79 7.39
C GLY A 203 -6.87 2.55 6.61
N GLY A 204 -7.53 2.72 5.48
CA GLY A 204 -7.93 1.63 4.58
C GLY A 204 -8.69 2.14 3.38
N ARG A 205 -8.78 1.29 2.33
CA ARG A 205 -9.51 1.65 1.13
C ARG A 205 -11.01 1.72 1.39
N SER A 206 -11.66 2.69 0.77
CA SER A 206 -13.12 2.83 0.77
C SER A 206 -13.82 1.51 0.43
N PRO A 207 -14.83 1.11 1.19
CA PRO A 207 -15.60 -0.11 0.90
C PRO A 207 -16.69 0.09 -0.17
N ASP A 208 -17.15 1.32 -0.37
CA ASP A 208 -18.36 1.68 -1.11
C ASP A 208 -18.19 2.89 -2.05
N GLY A 209 -16.96 3.40 -2.17
CA GLY A 209 -16.65 4.56 -3.01
C GLY A 209 -16.70 5.92 -2.31
N TRP A 210 -17.21 5.99 -1.08
CA TRP A 210 -17.16 7.20 -0.25
C TRP A 210 -15.92 7.22 0.65
N GLY A 211 -15.40 8.39 0.98
CA GLY A 211 -14.30 8.58 1.92
C GLY A 211 -14.64 8.02 3.31
N GLN A 212 -13.66 7.78 4.13
CA GLN A 212 -13.81 7.35 5.52
C GLN A 212 -13.33 8.46 6.46
N GLU A 213 -13.77 8.41 7.73
CA GLU A 213 -13.27 9.32 8.76
C GLU A 213 -11.74 9.22 8.91
N PHE A 214 -11.10 10.35 9.08
CA PHE A 214 -9.65 10.42 9.17
C PHE A 214 -9.16 10.01 10.55
N LYS A 215 -8.21 9.08 10.55
CA LYS A 215 -7.44 8.71 11.74
C LYS A 215 -6.33 9.74 11.96
N GLY A 216 -6.04 10.04 13.20
CA GLY A 216 -5.10 11.09 13.60
C GLY A 216 -3.62 10.87 13.28
N GLY A 217 -3.24 9.84 12.52
CA GLY A 217 -1.84 9.46 12.29
C GLY A 217 -1.00 10.56 11.61
N ALA A 218 -1.53 11.19 10.56
CA ALA A 218 -0.85 12.29 9.87
C ALA A 218 -0.68 13.52 10.77
N ALA A 219 -1.76 13.90 11.46
CA ALA A 219 -1.74 15.01 12.40
C ALA A 219 -0.78 14.77 13.58
N TYR A 220 -0.75 13.55 14.11
CA TYR A 220 0.16 13.16 15.19
C TYR A 220 1.64 13.29 14.77
N LEU A 221 1.98 12.72 13.61
CA LEU A 221 3.36 12.79 13.09
C LEU A 221 3.78 14.24 12.84
N SER A 222 2.92 15.02 12.20
CA SER A 222 3.20 16.45 11.96
C SER A 222 3.42 17.23 13.26
N SER A 223 2.55 17.06 14.26
CA SER A 223 2.71 17.72 15.58
C SER A 223 3.98 17.30 16.31
N ARG A 224 4.56 16.12 15.98
CA ARG A 224 5.79 15.62 16.62
C ARG A 224 7.06 15.96 15.88
N THR A 225 6.98 16.19 14.58
CA THR A 225 8.16 16.42 13.71
C THR A 225 8.25 17.85 13.16
N GLY A 226 7.16 18.61 13.24
CA GLY A 226 7.04 19.91 12.58
C GLY A 226 6.86 19.83 11.05
N ALA A 227 6.78 18.61 10.48
CA ALA A 227 6.58 18.46 9.04
C ALA A 227 5.15 18.84 8.63
N SER A 228 5.00 19.69 7.63
CA SER A 228 3.70 20.11 7.11
C SER A 228 2.94 18.95 6.48
N VAL A 229 1.61 18.93 6.66
CA VAL A 229 0.73 17.96 6.00
C VAL A 229 0.19 18.56 4.70
N VAL A 230 0.39 17.87 3.60
CA VAL A 230 -0.18 18.22 2.29
C VAL A 230 -1.44 17.36 2.06
N PRO A 231 -2.63 17.96 2.17
CA PRO A 231 -3.86 17.24 1.83
C PRO A 231 -3.89 16.95 0.34
N MET A 232 -4.32 15.74 -0.03
CA MET A 232 -4.45 15.32 -1.42
C MET A 232 -5.83 14.69 -1.64
N PHE A 233 -6.42 14.95 -2.79
CA PHE A 233 -7.64 14.27 -3.21
C PHE A 233 -7.40 13.53 -4.52
N ILE A 234 -7.81 12.26 -4.58
CA ILE A 234 -7.70 11.42 -5.78
C ILE A 234 -9.11 11.03 -6.21
N ASP A 235 -9.51 11.50 -7.39
CA ASP A 235 -10.78 11.17 -8.02
C ASP A 235 -10.62 10.13 -9.13
N GLY A 236 -11.67 9.35 -9.40
CA GLY A 236 -11.77 8.40 -10.50
C GLY A 236 -11.03 7.08 -10.31
N SER A 237 -10.08 6.97 -9.37
CA SER A 237 -9.27 5.77 -9.18
C SER A 237 -10.09 4.55 -8.75
N GLY A 238 -11.15 4.75 -7.96
CA GLY A 238 -12.06 3.70 -7.51
C GLY A 238 -12.79 2.99 -8.65
N ALA A 239 -13.12 3.70 -9.72
CA ALA A 239 -13.72 3.12 -10.91
C ALA A 239 -12.73 2.29 -11.75
N ILE A 240 -11.42 2.58 -11.65
CA ILE A 240 -10.36 1.88 -12.37
C ILE A 240 -10.00 0.57 -11.68
N TYR A 241 -9.68 0.59 -10.38
CA TYR A 241 -9.29 -0.60 -9.63
C TYR A 241 -9.69 -0.51 -8.15
N GLY A 242 -10.98 -0.31 -7.90
CA GLY A 242 -11.56 -0.21 -6.57
C GLY A 242 -11.57 -1.54 -5.80
N LYS A 243 -12.02 -1.47 -4.55
CA LYS A 243 -12.12 -2.63 -3.67
C LYS A 243 -13.08 -3.67 -4.24
N GLY A 244 -12.64 -4.92 -4.33
CA GLY A 244 -13.45 -6.04 -4.86
C GLY A 244 -13.35 -6.25 -6.38
N MET A 245 -12.76 -5.33 -7.13
CA MET A 245 -12.52 -5.54 -8.56
C MET A 245 -11.43 -6.58 -8.80
N LYS A 246 -11.68 -7.52 -9.73
CA LYS A 246 -10.71 -8.56 -10.09
C LYS A 246 -9.67 -8.08 -11.11
N ARG A 247 -10.03 -7.15 -11.99
CA ARG A 247 -9.17 -6.62 -13.05
C ARG A 247 -9.35 -5.10 -13.13
N PRO A 248 -8.26 -4.35 -13.37
CA PRO A 248 -8.36 -2.92 -13.59
C PRO A 248 -9.06 -2.62 -14.92
N ARG A 249 -9.73 -1.47 -15.00
CA ARG A 249 -10.34 -0.91 -16.20
C ARG A 249 -9.69 0.44 -16.49
N PRO A 250 -9.22 0.71 -17.70
CA PRO A 250 -8.66 2.02 -18.03
C PRO A 250 -9.68 3.15 -17.78
N GLY A 251 -9.20 4.28 -17.25
CA GLY A 251 -10.04 5.43 -16.96
C GLY A 251 -9.23 6.71 -16.86
N LYS A 252 -9.89 7.79 -16.43
CA LYS A 252 -9.26 9.07 -16.10
C LYS A 252 -9.23 9.25 -14.60
N THR A 253 -8.22 9.92 -14.09
CA THR A 253 -8.09 10.28 -12.68
C THR A 253 -7.68 11.73 -12.54
N LYS A 254 -8.13 12.36 -11.44
CA LYS A 254 -7.65 13.67 -11.04
C LYS A 254 -6.92 13.54 -9.71
N VAL A 255 -5.76 14.17 -9.61
CA VAL A 255 -4.99 14.28 -8.37
C VAL A 255 -4.88 15.76 -8.03
N VAL A 256 -5.47 16.16 -6.92
CA VAL A 256 -5.49 17.57 -6.50
C VAL A 256 -4.69 17.72 -5.21
N PHE A 257 -3.64 18.55 -5.25
CA PHE A 257 -2.86 18.92 -4.08
C PHE A 257 -3.46 20.14 -3.39
N GLY A 258 -3.52 20.10 -2.06
CA GLY A 258 -3.84 21.27 -1.24
C GLY A 258 -2.59 22.04 -0.82
N ALA A 259 -2.81 23.21 -0.25
CA ALA A 259 -1.74 23.93 0.41
C ALA A 259 -1.24 23.16 1.64
N PRO A 260 0.06 23.19 1.94
CA PRO A 260 0.62 22.62 3.16
C PRO A 260 -0.07 23.18 4.41
N LEU A 261 -0.31 22.32 5.39
CA LEU A 261 -0.94 22.66 6.67
C LEU A 261 0.03 22.35 7.79
N ASP A 262 0.27 23.34 8.62
CA ASP A 262 1.07 23.22 9.83
C ASP A 262 0.16 23.15 11.08
N PRO A 263 0.55 22.41 12.12
CA PRO A 263 -0.13 22.51 13.41
C PRO A 263 0.05 23.91 13.98
N VAL A 264 -1.03 24.47 14.54
CA VAL A 264 -0.97 25.77 15.23
C VAL A 264 -0.50 25.53 16.67
N GLU A 265 0.21 26.48 17.26
CA GLU A 265 0.64 26.41 18.65
C GLU A 265 -0.57 26.21 19.58
N GLY A 266 -0.46 25.23 20.48
CA GLY A 266 -1.58 24.86 21.38
C GLY A 266 -2.72 24.07 20.71
N GLU A 267 -2.64 23.78 19.40
CA GLU A 267 -3.65 22.97 18.72
C GLU A 267 -3.53 21.49 19.08
N SER A 268 -4.65 20.89 19.52
CA SER A 268 -4.67 19.44 19.76
C SER A 268 -4.60 18.67 18.44
N THR A 269 -3.95 17.51 18.46
CA THR A 269 -3.87 16.59 17.32
C THR A 269 -5.25 16.29 16.70
N ARG A 270 -6.30 16.23 17.53
CA ARG A 270 -7.67 16.01 17.06
C ARG A 270 -8.19 17.19 16.23
N ARG A 271 -7.99 18.42 16.69
CA ARG A 271 -8.40 19.62 15.94
C ARG A 271 -7.62 19.74 14.64
N PHE A 272 -6.33 19.48 14.67
CA PHE A 272 -5.50 19.49 13.47
C PHE A 272 -5.97 18.42 12.47
N ASN A 273 -6.28 17.20 12.93
CA ASN A 273 -6.84 16.16 12.06
C ASN A 273 -8.15 16.61 11.40
N THR A 274 -9.05 17.27 12.13
CA THR A 274 -10.28 17.83 11.57
C THR A 274 -10.00 18.90 10.51
N ARG A 275 -8.96 19.71 10.67
CA ARG A 275 -8.53 20.69 9.65
C ARG A 275 -8.03 19.99 8.38
N ILE A 276 -7.23 18.92 8.53
CA ILE A 276 -6.75 18.12 7.40
C ILE A 276 -7.93 17.50 6.64
N GLU A 277 -8.89 16.91 7.36
CA GLU A 277 -10.09 16.32 6.75
C GLU A 277 -10.94 17.36 6.03
N ALA A 278 -11.15 18.54 6.63
CA ALA A 278 -11.86 19.65 6.01
C ALA A 278 -11.14 20.16 4.76
N ALA A 279 -9.81 20.18 4.75
CA ALA A 279 -9.03 20.56 3.59
C ALA A 279 -9.20 19.54 2.45
N VAL A 280 -9.09 18.24 2.73
CA VAL A 280 -9.31 17.18 1.72
C VAL A 280 -10.75 17.21 1.20
N THR A 281 -11.74 17.46 2.06
CA THR A 281 -13.14 17.65 1.66
C THR A 281 -13.29 18.80 0.66
N THR A 282 -12.63 19.91 0.92
CA THR A 282 -12.63 21.07 0.01
C THR A 282 -11.98 20.75 -1.33
N LEU A 283 -10.89 19.96 -1.33
CA LEU A 283 -10.25 19.49 -2.58
C LEU A 283 -11.15 18.54 -3.37
N GLY A 284 -11.92 17.71 -2.69
CA GLY A 284 -12.93 16.85 -3.34
C GLY A 284 -14.01 17.68 -4.05
N ASP A 285 -14.50 18.74 -3.41
CA ASP A 285 -15.44 19.67 -4.04
C ASP A 285 -14.80 20.45 -5.20
N GLU A 286 -13.53 20.87 -5.03
CA GLU A 286 -12.74 21.51 -6.09
C GLU A 286 -12.56 20.61 -7.33
N ALA A 287 -12.26 19.33 -7.13
CA ALA A 287 -12.11 18.35 -8.22
C ALA A 287 -13.39 18.14 -9.03
N LEU A 288 -14.55 18.24 -8.37
CA LEU A 288 -15.86 18.05 -8.96
C LEU A 288 -16.48 19.32 -9.52
N THR A 289 -16.03 20.49 -9.07
CA THR A 289 -16.55 21.80 -9.48
C THR A 289 -15.41 22.68 -10.00
N ASP A 290 -15.00 23.66 -9.21
CA ASP A 290 -13.86 24.55 -9.45
C ASP A 290 -13.34 25.13 -8.13
N PHE A 291 -12.17 25.80 -8.21
CA PHE A 291 -11.50 26.39 -7.04
C PHE A 291 -12.40 27.37 -6.29
N TRP A 292 -13.06 28.31 -7.00
CA TRP A 292 -13.84 29.37 -6.36
C TRP A 292 -15.13 28.85 -5.74
N THR A 293 -15.83 27.96 -6.43
CA THR A 293 -17.05 27.32 -5.91
C THR A 293 -16.77 26.54 -4.63
N SER A 294 -15.71 25.75 -4.61
CA SER A 294 -15.32 24.96 -3.43
C SER A 294 -14.99 25.84 -2.22
N ARG A 295 -14.29 26.96 -2.44
CA ARG A 295 -13.95 27.91 -1.36
C ARG A 295 -15.19 28.64 -0.84
N ARG A 296 -16.10 29.03 -1.72
CA ARG A 296 -17.39 29.64 -1.34
C ARG A 296 -18.21 28.68 -0.50
N ARG A 297 -18.37 27.44 -0.94
CA ARG A 297 -19.10 26.40 -0.18
C ARG A 297 -18.48 26.12 1.17
N ARG A 298 -17.15 26.10 1.26
CA ARG A 298 -16.45 25.97 2.53
C ARG A 298 -16.77 27.14 3.48
N ALA A 299 -16.71 28.37 2.99
CA ALA A 299 -17.01 29.55 3.77
C ALA A 299 -18.45 29.60 4.29
N THR A 300 -19.41 29.08 3.51
CA THR A 300 -20.83 29.00 3.89
C THR A 300 -21.19 27.71 4.66
N GLY A 301 -20.23 26.80 4.90
CA GLY A 301 -20.49 25.51 5.56
C GLY A 301 -21.31 24.53 4.71
N SER A 302 -21.41 24.75 3.39
CA SER A 302 -22.21 23.91 2.46
C SER A 302 -21.37 22.92 1.65
N SER A 303 -20.09 22.70 2.00
CA SER A 303 -19.24 21.70 1.34
C SER A 303 -19.83 20.29 1.47
N PRO A 304 -19.86 19.49 0.39
CA PRO A 304 -20.34 18.12 0.45
C PRO A 304 -19.42 17.26 1.34
N LYS A 305 -20.00 16.37 2.12
CA LYS A 305 -19.24 15.45 2.98
C LYS A 305 -18.57 14.35 2.13
N LEU A 306 -17.28 14.09 2.35
CA LEU A 306 -16.56 12.99 1.70
C LEU A 306 -17.15 11.62 2.08
N THR A 307 -17.67 11.50 3.30
CA THR A 307 -18.27 10.27 3.83
C THR A 307 -19.61 9.91 3.21
N GLY A 308 -20.13 10.75 2.30
CA GLY A 308 -21.40 10.54 1.64
C GLY A 308 -22.61 10.90 2.52
N PRO A 309 -23.82 10.57 2.06
CA PRO A 309 -25.06 10.89 2.77
C PRO A 309 -25.18 10.20 4.13
N ASP A 310 -25.70 10.89 5.12
CA ASP A 310 -25.81 10.40 6.50
C ASP A 310 -26.67 9.12 6.63
N TYR A 311 -27.65 8.91 5.75
CA TYR A 311 -28.49 7.72 5.75
C TYR A 311 -27.76 6.41 5.40
N ASN A 312 -26.56 6.48 4.81
CA ASN A 312 -25.73 5.30 4.53
C ASN A 312 -24.73 4.97 5.68
N GLY A 313 -24.59 5.84 6.68
CA GLY A 313 -23.57 5.71 7.71
C GLY A 313 -23.67 4.39 8.51
N TRP A 314 -24.88 3.97 8.88
CA TRP A 314 -25.10 2.73 9.61
C TRP A 314 -24.74 1.47 8.79
N ARG A 315 -25.09 1.45 7.50
CA ARG A 315 -24.77 0.34 6.59
C ARG A 315 -23.27 0.20 6.40
N ARG A 316 -22.57 1.32 6.29
CA ARG A 316 -21.11 1.38 6.17
C ARG A 316 -20.43 0.87 7.44
N GLN A 317 -20.83 1.36 8.61
CA GLN A 317 -20.27 0.92 9.89
C GLN A 317 -20.52 -0.57 10.11
N TRP A 318 -21.71 -1.06 9.79
CA TRP A 318 -22.04 -2.47 9.86
C TRP A 318 -21.15 -3.31 8.92
N ALA A 319 -20.99 -2.91 7.67
CA ALA A 319 -20.14 -3.60 6.71
C ALA A 319 -18.65 -3.61 7.13
N LEU A 320 -18.14 -2.52 7.69
CA LEU A 320 -16.77 -2.44 8.22
C LEU A 320 -16.59 -3.32 9.47
N ALA A 321 -17.55 -3.32 10.38
CA ALA A 321 -17.52 -4.15 11.59
C ALA A 321 -17.58 -5.65 11.26
N GLU A 322 -18.35 -6.02 10.25
CA GLU A 322 -18.47 -7.41 9.81
C GLU A 322 -17.20 -7.92 9.10
N HIS A 323 -16.54 -7.07 8.33
CA HIS A 323 -15.22 -7.39 7.78
C HIS A 323 -14.16 -7.67 8.85
N ARG A 324 -14.21 -6.97 9.99
CA ARG A 324 -13.33 -7.22 11.13
C ARG A 324 -13.62 -8.56 11.82
N LYS A 325 -14.91 -8.95 11.96
CA LYS A 325 -15.33 -10.18 12.65
C LYS A 325 -15.10 -11.47 11.85
N LEU A 326 -15.19 -11.42 10.53
CA LEU A 326 -15.24 -12.62 9.69
C LEU A 326 -13.89 -13.10 9.17
N GLY A 327 -12.81 -12.33 9.28
CA GLY A 327 -11.51 -12.71 8.73
C GLY A 327 -11.57 -13.17 7.25
N LYS A 328 -10.44 -13.64 6.72
CA LYS A 328 -10.35 -14.09 5.31
C LYS A 328 -11.26 -15.29 4.97
N ALA A 329 -11.56 -16.15 5.92
CA ALA A 329 -12.39 -17.36 5.72
C ALA A 329 -13.89 -17.02 5.57
N GLY A 330 -14.39 -16.04 6.31
CA GLY A 330 -15.78 -15.60 6.24
C GLY A 330 -16.13 -14.88 4.93
N ILE A 331 -15.17 -14.14 4.38
CA ILE A 331 -15.34 -13.43 3.10
C ILE A 331 -15.53 -14.42 1.94
N ARG A 332 -14.78 -15.53 1.91
CA ARG A 332 -14.93 -16.58 0.87
C ARG A 332 -16.31 -17.29 0.93
N ARG A 333 -16.87 -17.50 2.10
CA ARG A 333 -18.19 -18.13 2.26
C ARG A 333 -19.34 -17.23 1.81
N ARG A 334 -19.23 -15.91 2.02
CA ARG A 334 -20.29 -14.95 1.64
C ARG A 334 -20.38 -14.64 0.15
N GLN A 335 -19.28 -14.70 -0.59
CA GLN A 335 -19.30 -14.52 -2.06
C GLN A 335 -20.14 -15.58 -2.78
N LYS A 336 -20.51 -16.69 -2.13
CA LYS A 336 -21.39 -17.74 -2.68
C LYS A 336 -22.89 -17.53 -2.38
N ARG A 337 -23.26 -16.62 -1.48
CA ARG A 337 -24.67 -16.28 -1.23
C ARG A 337 -25.10 -15.15 -2.16
N ARG A 338 -25.70 -15.52 -3.30
CA ARG A 338 -26.50 -14.56 -4.10
C ARG A 338 -27.75 -14.23 -3.30
N TRP A 339 -28.02 -12.96 -3.08
CA TRP A 339 -29.31 -12.51 -2.65
C TRP A 339 -30.35 -12.87 -3.74
N PRO A 340 -31.53 -13.37 -3.39
CA PRO A 340 -32.58 -13.49 -4.36
C PRO A 340 -32.85 -12.10 -4.95
N ASN A 341 -32.91 -12.03 -6.28
CA ASN A 341 -33.44 -10.84 -6.94
C ASN A 341 -34.90 -10.70 -6.49
N LEU A 342 -35.17 -9.75 -5.61
CA LEU A 342 -36.51 -9.28 -5.37
C LEU A 342 -36.83 -8.40 -6.58
N GLY A 343 -37.61 -8.98 -7.52
CA GLY A 343 -38.08 -8.36 -8.74
C GLY A 343 -38.89 -7.09 -8.50
#